data_1aa2b351d44f009514eb4838c0a53b54
#
_entry.id   1aa2b351d44f009514eb4838c0a53b54
#
_cell.length_a   1.000
_cell.length_b   1.000
_cell.length_c   1.000
_cell.angle_alpha   90.00
_cell.angle_beta   90.00
_cell.angle_gamma   90.00
#
_symmetry.space_group_name_H-M   'P 1'
#
loop_
_entity.id
_entity.type
_entity.pdbx_description
1 polymer ?
#
loop_
_entity_poly.entity_id
_entity_poly.type
_entity_poly.pdbx_seq_one_letter_code
_entity_poly.pdbx_strand_id
1 'polypeptide(L)'
;MMRKFSWMLLVLLVFSVYAEDGTLVAVGSVKELKGITAKKVIWKKDGAKMVLVRPYTTPAQYKEKKTFDRLGNPITKKVKVSDSLPVLWVDVTEVTVGQFKKFLAETDHPFDGDLWAKVYEYSPTEKHPMIYVDWHDATAYSKWAGKRLPTEEEWEFATRGGLKNKEYSWGDNVSLARDYANYKGTRGKNKWGYCAPVGSFKPNSYGLYDLAGNVWEWCQDWYDSDERTRVLRGGSWSYGTSYLRVAHSNYNGPYGRYLGNGFRCVSGSN
;
A
#
# COMPACT_ATOMS: atom_id res chain seq x y z
N MET A 1 -15.40 2.62 -66.26
CA MET A 1 -14.33 2.19 -65.36
C MET A 1 -14.62 2.75 -63.95
N MET A 2 -15.40 2.00 -63.15
CA MET A 2 -15.84 2.46 -61.82
C MET A 2 -14.97 1.79 -60.77
N ARG A 3 -14.19 2.59 -60.01
CA ARG A 3 -13.42 2.15 -58.84
C ARG A 3 -14.35 2.03 -57.63
N LYS A 4 -14.54 0.80 -57.14
CA LYS A 4 -15.20 0.51 -55.85
C LYS A 4 -14.24 0.85 -54.72
N PHE A 5 -14.58 1.87 -53.89
CA PHE A 5 -13.97 2.08 -52.59
C PHE A 5 -14.55 1.09 -51.59
N SER A 6 -13.70 0.18 -51.15
CA SER A 6 -14.03 -0.73 -50.04
C SER A 6 -13.78 -0.02 -48.71
N TRP A 7 -14.86 0.23 -47.98
CA TRP A 7 -14.78 0.72 -46.59
C TRP A 7 -14.47 -0.48 -45.69
N MET A 8 -13.24 -0.54 -45.21
CA MET A 8 -12.84 -1.51 -44.21
C MET A 8 -13.30 -0.99 -42.85
N LEU A 9 -14.39 -1.55 -42.35
CA LEU A 9 -14.93 -1.27 -41.01
C LEU A 9 -13.95 -1.88 -40.00
N LEU A 10 -13.19 -1.04 -39.32
CA LEU A 10 -12.34 -1.45 -38.21
C LEU A 10 -13.23 -1.73 -37.00
N VAL A 11 -13.64 -2.96 -36.82
CA VAL A 11 -14.34 -3.41 -35.63
C VAL A 11 -13.34 -3.44 -34.48
N LEU A 12 -13.33 -2.44 -33.62
CA LEU A 12 -12.65 -2.47 -32.34
C LEU A 12 -13.34 -3.52 -31.46
N LEU A 13 -12.81 -4.73 -31.47
CA LEU A 13 -13.17 -5.76 -30.50
C LEU A 13 -12.72 -5.31 -29.12
N VAL A 14 -13.65 -4.75 -28.36
CA VAL A 14 -13.52 -4.57 -26.92
C VAL A 14 -13.57 -5.97 -26.31
N PHE A 15 -12.42 -6.57 -26.05
CA PHE A 15 -12.35 -7.79 -25.27
C PHE A 15 -12.73 -7.47 -23.84
N SER A 16 -14.01 -7.72 -23.51
CA SER A 16 -14.44 -7.89 -22.13
C SER A 16 -13.81 -9.19 -21.62
N VAL A 17 -12.75 -9.09 -20.84
CA VAL A 17 -12.13 -10.27 -20.22
C VAL A 17 -12.97 -10.64 -19.01
N TYR A 18 -13.87 -11.59 -19.19
CA TYR A 18 -14.60 -12.25 -18.12
C TYR A 18 -13.73 -13.41 -17.60
N ALA A 19 -13.33 -13.38 -16.34
CA ALA A 19 -12.81 -14.54 -15.65
C ALA A 19 -13.82 -14.95 -14.57
N GLU A 20 -14.67 -15.93 -14.88
CA GLU A 20 -15.63 -16.50 -13.93
C GLU A 20 -15.03 -17.60 -13.04
N ASP A 21 -13.82 -18.07 -13.34
CA ASP A 21 -13.20 -19.26 -12.74
C ASP A 21 -12.14 -18.98 -11.65
N GLY A 22 -12.09 -17.77 -11.11
CA GLY A 22 -11.09 -17.39 -10.11
C GLY A 22 -9.71 -17.06 -10.66
N THR A 23 -9.52 -17.10 -11.99
CA THR A 23 -8.27 -16.71 -12.66
C THR A 23 -7.98 -15.24 -12.47
N LEU A 24 -6.76 -14.89 -12.04
CA LEU A 24 -6.34 -13.51 -11.88
C LEU A 24 -6.10 -12.87 -13.26
N VAL A 25 -6.82 -11.78 -13.53
CA VAL A 25 -6.63 -10.99 -14.75
C VAL A 25 -5.36 -10.14 -14.62
N ALA A 26 -4.49 -10.20 -15.62
CA ALA A 26 -3.28 -9.37 -15.66
C ALA A 26 -3.57 -8.04 -16.37
N VAL A 27 -3.31 -6.92 -15.69
CA VAL A 27 -3.52 -5.54 -16.16
C VAL A 27 -2.20 -4.78 -16.24
N GLY A 28 -2.05 -3.92 -17.23
CA GLY A 28 -0.82 -3.13 -17.46
C GLY A 28 -0.99 -1.64 -17.16
N SER A 29 -2.22 -1.17 -16.99
CA SER A 29 -2.48 0.26 -16.80
C SER A 29 -3.80 0.51 -16.08
N VAL A 30 -3.93 1.74 -15.52
CA VAL A 30 -5.18 2.23 -14.92
C VAL A 30 -6.35 2.20 -15.91
N LYS A 31 -6.08 2.41 -17.21
CA LYS A 31 -7.11 2.39 -18.25
C LYS A 31 -7.74 0.99 -18.39
N GLU A 32 -6.93 -0.05 -18.24
CA GLU A 32 -7.39 -1.45 -18.29
C GLU A 32 -8.24 -1.84 -17.07
N LEU A 33 -8.13 -1.12 -15.95
CA LEU A 33 -8.99 -1.34 -14.78
C LEU A 33 -10.45 -0.91 -15.01
N LYS A 34 -10.69 -0.02 -15.98
CA LYS A 34 -12.06 0.42 -16.31
C LYS A 34 -12.82 -0.72 -16.99
N GLY A 35 -13.92 -1.13 -16.37
CA GLY A 35 -14.77 -2.21 -16.87
C GLY A 35 -14.37 -3.62 -16.42
N ILE A 36 -13.30 -3.76 -15.60
CA ILE A 36 -12.98 -5.06 -15.01
C ILE A 36 -14.00 -5.39 -13.91
N THR A 37 -14.60 -6.58 -14.00
CA THR A 37 -15.50 -7.13 -12.98
C THR A 37 -14.79 -7.92 -11.90
N ALA A 38 -13.55 -8.37 -12.16
CA ALA A 38 -12.71 -9.09 -11.21
C ALA A 38 -12.41 -8.23 -9.97
N LYS A 39 -12.45 -8.85 -8.79
CA LYS A 39 -12.08 -8.17 -7.53
C LYS A 39 -10.58 -8.22 -7.24
N LYS A 40 -9.82 -9.02 -7.99
CA LYS A 40 -8.37 -9.19 -7.85
C LYS A 40 -7.72 -9.23 -9.23
N VAL A 41 -6.56 -8.59 -9.35
CA VAL A 41 -5.77 -8.55 -10.59
C VAL A 41 -4.29 -8.78 -10.30
N ILE A 42 -3.51 -9.09 -11.34
CA ILE A 42 -2.05 -9.02 -11.31
C ILE A 42 -1.62 -7.78 -12.10
N TRP A 43 -0.80 -6.93 -11.52
CA TRP A 43 -0.23 -5.77 -12.19
C TRP A 43 0.99 -6.20 -13.00
N LYS A 44 0.93 -6.08 -14.33
CA LYS A 44 1.95 -6.64 -15.25
C LYS A 44 3.33 -6.05 -15.03
N LYS A 45 3.43 -4.75 -14.70
CA LYS A 45 4.71 -4.05 -14.62
C LYS A 45 5.61 -4.62 -13.52
N ASP A 46 5.08 -4.84 -12.32
CA ASP A 46 5.84 -5.30 -11.15
C ASP A 46 5.42 -6.68 -10.63
N GLY A 47 4.40 -7.29 -11.23
CA GLY A 47 3.86 -8.59 -10.82
C GLY A 47 3.05 -8.57 -9.53
N ALA A 48 2.78 -7.40 -8.96
CA ALA A 48 2.01 -7.28 -7.73
C ALA A 48 0.56 -7.77 -7.92
N LYS A 49 0.05 -8.47 -6.94
CA LYS A 49 -1.38 -8.73 -6.82
C LYS A 49 -2.04 -7.50 -6.24
N MET A 50 -3.16 -7.07 -6.82
CA MET A 50 -3.96 -5.96 -6.31
C MET A 50 -5.39 -6.41 -6.05
N VAL A 51 -6.02 -5.82 -5.05
CA VAL A 51 -7.43 -6.04 -4.73
C VAL A 51 -8.21 -4.74 -4.89
N LEU A 52 -9.44 -4.86 -5.40
CA LEU A 52 -10.38 -3.76 -5.50
C LEU A 52 -10.94 -3.45 -4.11
N VAL A 53 -10.63 -2.26 -3.60
CA VAL A 53 -11.17 -1.71 -2.37
C VAL A 53 -12.22 -0.66 -2.73
N ARG A 54 -13.45 -0.82 -2.25
CA ARG A 54 -14.54 0.12 -2.49
C ARG A 54 -14.77 0.97 -1.27
N PRO A 55 -14.91 2.28 -1.42
CA PRO A 55 -15.23 3.14 -0.30
C PRO A 55 -16.58 2.75 0.31
N TYR A 56 -16.64 2.83 1.61
CA TYR A 56 -17.93 2.77 2.29
C TYR A 56 -18.59 4.15 2.13
N THR A 57 -19.78 4.19 1.53
CA THR A 57 -20.58 5.42 1.44
C THR A 57 -21.08 5.80 2.84
N THR A 58 -20.35 6.64 3.53
CA THR A 58 -20.85 7.34 4.73
C THR A 58 -21.19 8.76 4.36
N PRO A 59 -22.27 9.34 4.95
CA PRO A 59 -22.51 10.78 4.83
C PRO A 59 -21.27 11.57 5.27
N ALA A 60 -21.06 12.71 4.66
CA ALA A 60 -19.94 13.61 4.94
C ALA A 60 -19.67 13.73 6.44
N GLN A 61 -18.58 13.21 6.91
CA GLN A 61 -18.17 13.36 8.30
C GLN A 61 -16.90 14.23 8.34
N TYR A 62 -16.92 15.24 9.17
CA TYR A 62 -15.74 16.03 9.49
C TYR A 62 -14.94 15.26 10.55
N LYS A 63 -13.68 14.96 10.25
CA LYS A 63 -12.75 14.35 11.19
C LYS A 63 -11.93 15.45 11.84
N GLU A 64 -11.85 15.43 13.15
CA GLU A 64 -10.91 16.29 13.85
C GLU A 64 -9.51 15.67 13.74
N LYS A 65 -8.60 16.33 13.04
CA LYS A 65 -7.18 15.94 12.97
C LYS A 65 -6.41 16.81 13.96
N LYS A 66 -5.82 16.18 14.97
CA LYS A 66 -4.84 16.83 15.84
C LYS A 66 -3.55 16.99 15.05
N THR A 67 -3.05 18.19 14.96
CA THR A 67 -1.78 18.55 14.34
C THR A 67 -1.11 19.60 15.20
N PHE A 68 0.10 19.98 14.86
CA PHE A 68 0.82 21.04 15.58
C PHE A 68 0.97 22.26 14.67
N ASP A 69 0.95 23.46 15.29
CA ASP A 69 1.29 24.70 14.62
C ASP A 69 2.82 24.84 14.46
N ARG A 70 3.25 25.97 13.84
CA ARG A 70 4.68 26.27 13.64
C ARG A 70 5.48 26.43 14.94
N LEU A 71 4.81 26.59 16.06
CA LEU A 71 5.40 26.77 17.39
C LEU A 71 5.36 25.48 18.22
N GLY A 72 4.84 24.37 17.62
CA GLY A 72 4.71 23.09 18.31
C GLY A 72 3.48 22.94 19.20
N ASN A 73 2.53 23.89 19.16
CA ASN A 73 1.31 23.79 19.95
C ASN A 73 0.29 22.87 19.28
N PRO A 74 -0.41 22.01 20.04
CA PRO A 74 -1.44 21.15 19.47
C PRO A 74 -2.62 21.98 18.96
N ILE A 75 -2.94 21.81 17.69
CA ILE A 75 -4.13 22.40 17.06
C ILE A 75 -5.04 21.30 16.53
N THR A 76 -6.34 21.52 16.61
CA THR A 76 -7.34 20.62 16.04
C THR A 76 -7.89 21.24 14.76
N LYS A 77 -7.65 20.62 13.62
CA LYS A 77 -8.26 21.03 12.34
C LYS A 77 -9.44 20.14 12.03
N LYS A 78 -10.60 20.73 11.70
CA LYS A 78 -11.69 20.00 11.06
C LYS A 78 -11.32 19.76 9.60
N VAL A 79 -10.95 18.54 9.28
CA VAL A 79 -10.68 18.12 7.90
C VAL A 79 -11.97 17.51 7.35
N LYS A 80 -12.46 18.04 6.22
CA LYS A 80 -13.59 17.42 5.51
C LYS A 80 -13.13 16.04 5.04
N VAL A 81 -13.72 15.01 5.61
CA VAL A 81 -13.59 13.66 5.04
C VAL A 81 -14.38 13.70 3.73
N SER A 82 -13.74 13.34 2.62
CA SER A 82 -14.41 13.25 1.34
C SER A 82 -15.69 12.44 1.46
N ASP A 83 -16.77 12.88 0.83
CA ASP A 83 -18.07 12.21 0.88
C ASP A 83 -18.02 10.77 0.37
N SER A 84 -17.00 10.43 -0.40
CA SER A 84 -16.61 9.06 -0.77
C SER A 84 -15.18 9.06 -1.26
N LEU A 85 -14.36 8.16 -0.73
CA LEU A 85 -13.08 7.85 -1.38
C LEU A 85 -13.36 7.19 -2.73
N PRO A 86 -12.62 7.52 -3.78
CA PRO A 86 -12.76 6.87 -5.07
C PRO A 86 -12.50 5.37 -4.94
N VAL A 87 -13.12 4.59 -5.80
CA VAL A 87 -12.79 3.17 -5.93
C VAL A 87 -11.32 3.06 -6.27
N LEU A 88 -10.57 2.32 -5.46
CA LEU A 88 -9.12 2.18 -5.65
C LEU A 88 -8.69 0.71 -5.57
N TRP A 89 -7.62 0.43 -6.25
CA TRP A 89 -6.92 -0.84 -6.20
C TRP A 89 -5.71 -0.70 -5.28
N VAL A 90 -5.51 -1.68 -4.40
CA VAL A 90 -4.44 -1.66 -3.40
C VAL A 90 -3.59 -2.90 -3.59
N ASP A 91 -2.27 -2.76 -3.55
CA ASP A 91 -1.35 -3.89 -3.51
C ASP A 91 -1.68 -4.79 -2.31
N VAL A 92 -1.80 -6.08 -2.57
CA VAL A 92 -2.21 -7.08 -1.57
C VAL A 92 -1.22 -7.15 -0.41
N THR A 93 0.06 -6.90 -0.69
CA THR A 93 1.17 -6.90 0.28
C THR A 93 2.00 -5.63 0.12
N GLU A 94 2.97 -5.46 1.00
CA GLU A 94 4.08 -4.50 0.82
C GLU A 94 4.87 -4.83 -0.45
N VAL A 95 5.54 -3.83 -1.02
CA VAL A 95 6.49 -4.04 -2.13
C VAL A 95 7.69 -4.84 -1.64
N THR A 96 8.02 -5.89 -2.38
CA THR A 96 9.09 -6.82 -2.00
C THR A 96 10.46 -6.40 -2.49
N VAL A 97 11.51 -6.97 -1.87
CA VAL A 97 12.91 -6.85 -2.33
C VAL A 97 13.03 -7.23 -3.82
N GLY A 98 12.40 -8.34 -4.24
CA GLY A 98 12.46 -8.79 -5.64
C GLY A 98 11.81 -7.81 -6.62
N GLN A 99 10.67 -7.22 -6.23
CA GLN A 99 10.02 -6.20 -7.05
C GLN A 99 10.85 -4.92 -7.16
N PHE A 100 11.47 -4.49 -6.05
CA PHE A 100 12.32 -3.31 -6.06
C PHE A 100 13.61 -3.52 -6.87
N LYS A 101 14.23 -4.70 -6.80
CA LYS A 101 15.36 -5.05 -7.68
C LYS A 101 14.99 -4.98 -9.15
N LYS A 102 13.79 -5.46 -9.52
CA LYS A 102 13.28 -5.34 -10.90
C LYS A 102 13.17 -3.87 -11.32
N PHE A 103 12.66 -3.00 -10.45
CA PHE A 103 12.60 -1.54 -10.70
C PHE A 103 13.99 -0.96 -10.98
N LEU A 104 14.97 -1.27 -10.12
CA LEU A 104 16.35 -0.78 -10.32
C LEU A 104 16.97 -1.31 -11.61
N ALA A 105 16.70 -2.57 -11.97
CA ALA A 105 17.21 -3.16 -13.21
C ALA A 105 16.58 -2.56 -14.49
N GLU A 106 15.39 -1.98 -14.39
CA GLU A 106 14.69 -1.37 -15.52
C GLU A 106 14.79 0.16 -15.56
N THR A 107 15.52 0.77 -14.63
CA THR A 107 15.67 2.23 -14.52
C THR A 107 17.07 2.60 -14.09
N ASP A 108 17.44 3.86 -14.29
CA ASP A 108 18.69 4.43 -13.77
C ASP A 108 18.50 5.07 -12.38
N HIS A 109 17.52 4.56 -11.60
CA HIS A 109 17.26 5.12 -10.27
C HIS A 109 18.46 4.90 -9.34
N PRO A 110 19.00 5.96 -8.73
CA PRO A 110 20.16 5.84 -7.86
C PRO A 110 19.75 5.14 -6.55
N PHE A 111 20.40 4.02 -6.26
CA PHE A 111 20.26 3.31 -4.99
C PHE A 111 21.65 2.90 -4.51
N ASP A 112 21.98 3.28 -3.27
CA ASP A 112 23.28 2.99 -2.69
C ASP A 112 23.48 1.47 -2.54
N GLY A 113 24.46 0.94 -3.24
CA GLY A 113 24.80 -0.48 -3.24
C GLY A 113 25.15 -1.04 -1.86
N ASP A 114 25.72 -0.23 -0.97
CA ASP A 114 26.12 -0.64 0.39
C ASP A 114 24.90 -0.92 1.28
N LEU A 115 23.71 -0.40 0.92
CA LEU A 115 22.49 -0.70 1.65
C LEU A 115 22.02 -2.14 1.49
N TRP A 116 22.41 -2.84 0.43
CA TRP A 116 21.98 -4.23 0.22
C TRP A 116 22.39 -5.17 1.36
N ALA A 117 23.56 -4.99 1.91
CA ALA A 117 24.00 -5.79 3.07
C ALA A 117 23.03 -5.60 4.25
N LYS A 118 22.62 -4.35 4.52
CA LYS A 118 21.64 -4.02 5.56
C LYS A 118 20.23 -4.53 5.21
N VAL A 119 19.82 -4.42 3.95
CA VAL A 119 18.52 -4.96 3.50
C VAL A 119 18.47 -6.46 3.77
N TYR A 120 19.49 -7.23 3.35
CA TYR A 120 19.48 -8.68 3.51
C TYR A 120 19.67 -9.15 4.96
N GLU A 121 20.21 -8.32 5.85
CA GLU A 121 20.25 -8.60 7.28
C GLU A 121 18.83 -8.72 7.88
N TYR A 122 17.90 -7.86 7.48
CA TYR A 122 16.54 -7.77 8.05
C TYR A 122 15.43 -8.30 7.12
N SER A 123 15.68 -8.31 5.82
CA SER A 123 14.79 -8.76 4.73
C SER A 123 15.53 -9.73 3.81
N PRO A 124 15.81 -10.96 4.24
CA PRO A 124 16.85 -11.82 3.66
C PRO A 124 16.52 -12.45 2.30
N THR A 125 15.30 -12.34 1.81
CA THR A 125 14.92 -12.92 0.51
C THR A 125 14.09 -11.97 -0.34
N GLU A 126 13.97 -12.26 -1.62
CA GLU A 126 13.16 -11.47 -2.55
C GLU A 126 11.67 -11.44 -2.22
N LYS A 127 11.19 -12.32 -1.34
CA LYS A 127 9.81 -12.36 -0.86
C LYS A 127 9.56 -11.53 0.41
N HIS A 128 10.59 -10.94 0.99
CA HIS A 128 10.44 -10.05 2.14
C HIS A 128 10.15 -8.62 1.67
N PRO A 129 9.59 -7.76 2.55
CA PRO A 129 9.33 -6.37 2.19
C PRO A 129 10.64 -5.63 1.90
N MET A 130 10.61 -4.73 0.94
CA MET A 130 11.72 -3.81 0.71
C MET A 130 11.81 -2.80 1.84
N ILE A 131 12.99 -2.62 2.40
CA ILE A 131 13.31 -1.72 3.50
C ILE A 131 14.54 -0.86 3.16
N TYR A 132 14.91 0.06 4.05
CA TYR A 132 15.96 1.06 3.78
C TYR A 132 15.68 1.89 2.54
N VAL A 133 14.41 2.05 2.19
CA VAL A 133 13.91 2.96 1.15
C VAL A 133 13.43 4.24 1.79
N ASP A 134 13.81 5.36 1.22
CA ASP A 134 13.24 6.65 1.59
C ASP A 134 11.91 6.92 0.83
N TRP A 135 11.27 8.04 1.12
CA TRP A 135 10.00 8.39 0.49
C TRP A 135 10.14 8.64 -1.03
N HIS A 136 11.30 9.13 -1.47
CA HIS A 136 11.57 9.39 -2.88
C HIS A 136 11.78 8.08 -3.64
N ASP A 137 12.46 7.09 -3.07
CA ASP A 137 12.59 5.74 -3.65
C ASP A 137 11.22 5.09 -3.81
N ALA A 138 10.39 5.14 -2.76
CA ALA A 138 9.04 4.58 -2.78
C ALA A 138 8.15 5.27 -3.82
N THR A 139 8.29 6.59 -3.97
CA THR A 139 7.58 7.39 -4.98
C THR A 139 8.08 7.08 -6.39
N ALA A 140 9.40 6.95 -6.59
CA ALA A 140 9.98 6.61 -7.89
C ALA A 140 9.55 5.21 -8.33
N TYR A 141 9.62 4.22 -7.44
CA TYR A 141 9.10 2.88 -7.70
C TYR A 141 7.63 2.91 -8.12
N SER A 142 6.78 3.58 -7.33
CA SER A 142 5.34 3.60 -7.59
C SER A 142 5.02 4.25 -8.95
N LYS A 143 5.71 5.32 -9.33
CA LYS A 143 5.60 5.95 -10.66
C LYS A 143 6.05 5.02 -11.78
N TRP A 144 7.21 4.34 -11.63
CA TRP A 144 7.68 3.34 -12.60
C TRP A 144 6.65 2.23 -12.81
N ALA A 145 6.03 1.77 -11.72
CA ALA A 145 4.99 0.76 -11.78
C ALA A 145 3.66 1.28 -12.38
N GLY A 146 3.53 2.59 -12.67
CA GLY A 146 2.26 3.20 -13.09
C GLY A 146 1.21 3.27 -11.98
N LYS A 147 1.68 3.37 -10.75
CA LYS A 147 0.92 3.44 -9.50
C LYS A 147 1.29 4.72 -8.72
N ARG A 148 0.86 4.80 -7.48
CA ARG A 148 1.26 5.83 -6.52
C ARG A 148 1.27 5.28 -5.09
N LEU A 149 1.87 6.02 -4.17
CA LEU A 149 1.68 5.77 -2.75
C LEU A 149 0.22 6.06 -2.35
N PRO A 150 -0.32 5.37 -1.35
CA PRO A 150 -1.62 5.71 -0.78
C PRO A 150 -1.57 7.07 -0.07
N THR A 151 -2.70 7.76 -0.02
CA THR A 151 -2.88 8.77 1.03
C THR A 151 -3.06 8.10 2.38
N GLU A 152 -2.84 8.85 3.47
CA GLU A 152 -3.08 8.36 4.83
C GLU A 152 -4.52 7.86 5.00
N GLU A 153 -5.49 8.58 4.43
CA GLU A 153 -6.90 8.23 4.48
C GLU A 153 -7.21 6.96 3.68
N GLU A 154 -6.64 6.80 2.49
CA GLU A 154 -6.80 5.59 1.67
C GLU A 154 -6.19 4.37 2.35
N TRP A 155 -5.00 4.54 2.97
CA TRP A 155 -4.35 3.50 3.72
C TRP A 155 -5.19 3.05 4.92
N GLU A 156 -5.69 4.01 5.72
CA GLU A 156 -6.54 3.72 6.87
C GLU A 156 -7.84 3.03 6.45
N PHE A 157 -8.50 3.53 5.39
CA PHE A 157 -9.72 2.93 4.86
C PHE A 157 -9.49 1.47 4.42
N ALA A 158 -8.43 1.22 3.66
CA ALA A 158 -8.07 -0.13 3.21
C ALA A 158 -7.76 -1.06 4.39
N THR A 159 -7.03 -0.55 5.40
CA THR A 159 -6.66 -1.31 6.60
C THR A 159 -7.86 -1.71 7.43
N ARG A 160 -8.87 -0.85 7.55
CA ARG A 160 -10.09 -1.18 8.30
C ARG A 160 -10.85 -2.36 7.71
N GLY A 161 -10.70 -2.70 6.44
CA GLY A 161 -11.36 -3.85 5.84
C GLY A 161 -12.89 -3.82 5.98
N GLY A 162 -13.51 -2.63 6.04
CA GLY A 162 -14.95 -2.46 6.28
C GLY A 162 -15.37 -2.47 7.75
N LEU A 163 -14.47 -2.73 8.70
CA LEU A 163 -14.76 -2.65 10.14
C LEU A 163 -14.87 -1.19 10.59
N LYS A 164 -15.96 -0.87 11.27
CA LYS A 164 -16.19 0.48 11.83
C LYS A 164 -15.68 0.56 13.26
N ASN A 165 -14.97 1.64 13.57
CA ASN A 165 -14.53 1.99 14.94
C ASN A 165 -13.76 0.86 15.66
N LYS A 166 -13.07 -0.01 14.90
CA LYS A 166 -12.24 -1.05 15.47
C LYS A 166 -10.81 -0.58 15.63
N GLU A 167 -10.15 -1.10 16.68
CA GLU A 167 -8.81 -0.71 17.06
C GLU A 167 -7.75 -1.25 16.09
N TYR A 168 -7.94 -2.50 15.63
CA TYR A 168 -7.03 -3.20 14.70
C TYR A 168 -7.76 -3.62 13.43
N SER A 169 -6.99 -3.99 12.40
CA SER A 169 -7.52 -4.50 11.12
C SER A 169 -8.34 -5.80 11.23
N TRP A 170 -8.28 -6.47 12.39
CA TRP A 170 -9.03 -7.69 12.73
C TRP A 170 -10.09 -7.49 13.82
N GLY A 171 -10.28 -6.30 14.37
CA GLY A 171 -11.21 -6.00 15.45
C GLY A 171 -10.54 -5.43 16.69
N ASP A 172 -11.07 -5.70 17.88
CA ASP A 172 -10.57 -5.11 19.15
C ASP A 172 -9.76 -6.08 20.00
N ASN A 173 -9.74 -7.37 19.64
CA ASN A 173 -9.07 -8.38 20.46
C ASN A 173 -7.56 -8.42 20.17
N VAL A 174 -6.76 -7.77 21.02
CA VAL A 174 -5.31 -7.73 20.92
C VAL A 174 -4.64 -9.11 21.03
N SER A 175 -5.27 -10.10 21.68
CA SER A 175 -4.71 -11.44 21.80
C SER A 175 -4.55 -12.17 20.45
N LEU A 176 -5.29 -11.74 19.44
CA LEU A 176 -5.19 -12.26 18.07
C LEU A 176 -4.02 -11.66 17.27
N ALA A 177 -3.31 -10.66 17.79
CA ALA A 177 -2.28 -9.94 17.04
C ALA A 177 -1.23 -10.87 16.40
N ARG A 178 -0.85 -11.98 17.06
CA ARG A 178 0.11 -12.96 16.49
C ARG A 178 -0.38 -13.74 15.28
N ASP A 179 -1.68 -13.72 15.03
CA ASP A 179 -2.28 -14.31 13.82
C ASP A 179 -2.24 -13.36 12.62
N TYR A 180 -2.22 -12.04 12.88
CA TYR A 180 -2.40 -11.00 11.88
C TYR A 180 -1.18 -10.14 11.64
N ALA A 181 -0.17 -10.17 12.55
CA ALA A 181 0.90 -9.19 12.52
C ALA A 181 2.27 -9.78 12.90
N ASN A 182 3.30 -9.31 12.20
CA ASN A 182 4.69 -9.41 12.62
C ASN A 182 5.04 -8.18 13.46
N TYR A 183 5.27 -8.37 14.76
CA TYR A 183 5.61 -7.29 15.69
C TYR A 183 6.58 -7.79 16.78
N LYS A 184 7.08 -6.90 17.62
CA LYS A 184 8.15 -7.17 18.60
C LYS A 184 7.98 -8.49 19.34
N GLY A 185 9.02 -9.33 19.25
CA GLY A 185 9.11 -10.66 19.88
C GLY A 185 8.51 -11.77 19.02
N THR A 186 9.00 -12.99 19.25
CA THR A 186 8.61 -14.20 18.50
C THR A 186 7.71 -15.07 19.35
N ARG A 187 6.45 -15.30 18.95
CA ARG A 187 5.49 -16.23 19.59
C ARG A 187 4.37 -16.58 18.60
N GLY A 188 3.72 -17.71 18.79
CA GLY A 188 2.60 -18.15 17.95
C GLY A 188 3.01 -18.31 16.50
N LYS A 189 2.32 -17.65 15.58
CA LYS A 189 2.65 -17.65 14.14
C LYS A 189 3.85 -16.79 13.80
N ASN A 190 4.18 -15.80 14.64
CA ASN A 190 5.34 -14.96 14.42
C ASN A 190 6.63 -15.71 14.79
N LYS A 191 7.34 -16.21 13.78
CA LYS A 191 8.63 -16.92 13.88
C LYS A 191 9.84 -16.03 13.63
N TRP A 192 9.61 -14.83 13.14
CA TRP A 192 10.65 -13.95 12.62
C TRP A 192 11.09 -12.93 13.68
N GLY A 193 12.39 -12.83 13.88
CA GLY A 193 12.99 -11.80 14.73
C GLY A 193 13.04 -10.42 14.05
N TYR A 194 12.96 -10.43 12.72
CA TYR A 194 12.98 -9.27 11.83
C TYR A 194 11.78 -9.30 10.88
N CYS A 195 11.91 -8.79 9.65
CA CYS A 195 10.83 -8.87 8.67
C CYS A 195 10.43 -10.32 8.38
N ALA A 196 9.15 -10.53 8.18
CA ALA A 196 8.60 -11.77 7.64
C ALA A 196 8.43 -11.66 6.11
N PRO A 197 8.46 -12.76 5.35
CA PRO A 197 8.00 -12.76 3.98
C PRO A 197 6.59 -12.19 3.90
N VAL A 198 6.33 -11.35 2.91
CA VAL A 198 5.01 -10.72 2.77
C VAL A 198 3.89 -11.75 2.64
N GLY A 199 2.73 -11.48 3.21
CA GLY A 199 1.59 -12.40 3.20
C GLY A 199 1.69 -13.58 4.17
N SER A 200 2.59 -13.52 5.16
CA SER A 200 2.79 -14.63 6.13
C SER A 200 1.70 -14.76 7.18
N PHE A 201 0.89 -13.73 7.36
CA PHE A 201 -0.16 -13.66 8.38
C PHE A 201 -1.57 -13.69 7.77
N LYS A 202 -2.60 -13.58 8.59
CA LYS A 202 -3.98 -13.52 8.11
C LYS A 202 -4.27 -12.15 7.49
N PRO A 203 -4.98 -12.08 6.36
CA PRO A 203 -5.40 -10.81 5.76
C PRO A 203 -6.59 -10.21 6.49
N ASN A 204 -6.86 -8.93 6.23
CA ASN A 204 -8.13 -8.32 6.58
C ASN A 204 -9.27 -8.78 5.63
N SER A 205 -10.50 -8.27 5.84
CA SER A 205 -11.70 -8.68 5.06
C SER A 205 -11.61 -8.33 3.57
N TYR A 206 -10.76 -7.39 3.17
CA TYR A 206 -10.52 -7.09 1.75
C TYR A 206 -9.46 -8.00 1.12
N GLY A 207 -8.80 -8.85 1.92
CA GLY A 207 -7.74 -9.74 1.46
C GLY A 207 -6.38 -9.05 1.37
N LEU A 208 -6.17 -7.97 2.14
CA LEU A 208 -4.91 -7.25 2.27
C LEU A 208 -4.13 -7.79 3.47
N TYR A 209 -2.85 -8.04 3.27
CA TYR A 209 -1.92 -8.60 4.26
C TYR A 209 -1.00 -7.53 4.82
N ASP A 210 -0.42 -7.83 5.99
CA ASP A 210 0.67 -7.08 6.63
C ASP A 210 0.34 -5.59 6.90
N LEU A 211 -0.95 -5.26 7.02
CA LEU A 211 -1.43 -3.91 7.36
C LEU A 211 -1.20 -3.54 8.83
N ALA A 212 -0.67 -4.48 9.60
CA ALA A 212 -0.28 -4.29 10.98
C ALA A 212 1.06 -5.00 11.21
N GLY A 213 2.08 -4.26 11.58
CA GLY A 213 3.44 -4.77 11.75
C GLY A 213 4.16 -5.00 10.43
N ASN A 214 5.16 -5.85 10.44
CA ASN A 214 6.13 -6.11 9.40
C ASN A 214 6.97 -4.87 9.12
N VAL A 215 6.52 -3.93 8.28
CA VAL A 215 7.20 -2.65 8.10
C VAL A 215 6.22 -1.47 8.16
N TRP A 216 6.69 -0.32 8.61
CA TRP A 216 6.01 0.96 8.43
C TRP A 216 5.87 1.26 6.95
N GLU A 217 4.72 1.77 6.54
CA GLU A 217 4.44 2.06 5.14
C GLU A 217 4.35 3.56 4.88
N TRP A 218 5.17 4.04 3.94
CA TRP A 218 5.13 5.41 3.47
C TRP A 218 3.79 5.77 2.83
N CYS A 219 3.23 6.92 3.24
CA CYS A 219 2.07 7.55 2.60
C CYS A 219 2.46 8.82 1.86
N GLN A 220 1.55 9.32 1.01
CA GLN A 220 1.76 10.56 0.26
C GLN A 220 1.78 11.81 1.14
N ASP A 221 1.05 11.77 2.25
CA ASP A 221 0.75 12.96 3.04
C ASP A 221 1.97 13.46 3.80
N TRP A 222 2.03 14.76 3.96
CA TRP A 222 2.85 15.39 4.97
C TRP A 222 2.24 15.17 6.35
N TYR A 223 3.07 14.82 7.32
CA TYR A 223 2.62 14.63 8.69
C TYR A 223 2.44 15.98 9.41
N ASP A 224 3.35 16.89 9.15
CA ASP A 224 3.36 18.23 9.74
C ASP A 224 2.98 19.32 8.71
N SER A 225 2.58 20.49 9.23
CA SER A 225 2.21 21.64 8.41
C SER A 225 3.39 22.33 7.72
N ASP A 226 4.59 22.06 8.20
CA ASP A 226 5.85 22.64 7.69
C ASP A 226 6.47 21.79 6.58
N GLU A 227 5.78 20.71 6.19
CA GLU A 227 6.17 19.81 5.11
C GLU A 227 7.58 19.20 5.28
N ARG A 228 7.96 18.87 6.53
CA ARG A 228 9.28 18.30 6.84
C ARG A 228 9.28 16.79 6.96
N THR A 229 8.14 16.23 7.36
CA THR A 229 8.03 14.78 7.60
C THR A 229 6.83 14.16 6.86
N ARG A 230 7.02 12.95 6.36
CA ARG A 230 5.99 12.16 5.68
C ARG A 230 5.34 11.17 6.64
N VAL A 231 4.06 10.91 6.40
CA VAL A 231 3.28 9.96 7.19
C VAL A 231 3.77 8.53 6.97
N LEU A 232 3.84 7.78 8.06
CA LEU A 232 4.07 6.34 8.12
C LEU A 232 2.91 5.65 8.84
N ARG A 233 2.50 4.49 8.35
CA ARG A 233 1.35 3.74 8.89
C ARG A 233 1.71 2.26 9.13
N GLY A 234 0.94 1.57 9.99
CA GLY A 234 0.94 0.12 10.15
C GLY A 234 1.76 -0.44 11.32
N GLY A 235 2.80 0.24 11.75
CA GLY A 235 3.75 -0.33 12.71
C GLY A 235 4.82 -1.18 12.01
N SER A 236 5.75 -1.76 12.78
CA SER A 236 6.75 -2.67 12.23
C SER A 236 7.09 -3.80 13.18
N TRP A 237 7.88 -4.75 12.68
CA TRP A 237 8.35 -5.94 13.45
C TRP A 237 9.03 -5.59 14.77
N SER A 238 9.60 -4.40 14.91
CA SER A 238 10.35 -3.98 16.10
C SER A 238 9.50 -3.25 17.16
N TYR A 239 8.24 -2.94 16.86
CA TYR A 239 7.34 -2.17 17.74
C TYR A 239 6.30 -3.05 18.42
N GLY A 240 5.74 -2.59 19.57
CA GLY A 240 4.70 -3.30 20.33
C GLY A 240 3.29 -3.14 19.73
N THR A 241 2.33 -3.80 20.33
CA THR A 241 0.93 -3.85 19.84
C THR A 241 0.22 -2.51 19.77
N SER A 242 0.62 -1.53 20.59
CA SER A 242 0.04 -0.17 20.52
C SER A 242 0.26 0.52 19.17
N TYR A 243 1.33 0.16 18.46
CA TYR A 243 1.67 0.71 17.15
C TYR A 243 0.95 0.01 15.98
N LEU A 244 0.28 -1.12 16.25
CA LEU A 244 -0.50 -1.87 15.25
C LEU A 244 -1.92 -1.33 15.05
N ARG A 245 -2.31 -0.33 15.86
CA ARG A 245 -3.65 0.26 15.80
C ARG A 245 -3.88 0.96 14.48
N VAL A 246 -5.05 0.74 13.90
CA VAL A 246 -5.40 1.35 12.60
C VAL A 246 -5.28 2.87 12.63
N ALA A 247 -5.63 3.51 13.74
CA ALA A 247 -5.58 4.97 13.85
C ALA A 247 -4.18 5.53 14.18
N HIS A 248 -3.18 4.64 14.41
CA HIS A 248 -1.84 5.10 14.79
C HIS A 248 -1.07 5.58 13.55
N SER A 249 -0.61 6.83 13.60
CA SER A 249 0.30 7.42 12.63
C SER A 249 1.68 7.62 13.24
N ASN A 250 2.70 7.46 12.42
CA ASN A 250 4.08 7.83 12.71
C ASN A 250 4.61 8.68 11.55
N TYR A 251 5.84 9.14 11.66
CA TYR A 251 6.44 10.00 10.65
C TYR A 251 7.96 9.84 10.56
N ASN A 252 8.51 10.19 9.40
CA ASN A 252 9.96 10.36 9.21
C ASN A 252 10.25 11.42 8.16
N GLY A 253 11.47 11.97 8.19
CA GLY A 253 11.95 12.83 7.12
C GLY A 253 11.97 12.07 5.77
N PRO A 254 11.64 12.75 4.65
CA PRO A 254 11.47 12.10 3.35
C PRO A 254 12.75 11.44 2.78
N TYR A 255 13.91 11.79 3.31
CA TYR A 255 15.21 11.20 2.95
C TYR A 255 15.69 10.11 3.93
N GLY A 256 14.90 9.84 4.97
CA GLY A 256 15.28 8.86 6.00
C GLY A 256 15.12 7.42 5.52
N ARG A 257 16.18 6.62 5.64
CA ARG A 257 16.22 5.20 5.30
C ARG A 257 16.37 4.37 6.56
N TYR A 258 15.35 3.57 6.87
CA TYR A 258 15.30 2.83 8.15
C TYR A 258 14.98 1.35 7.92
N LEU A 259 15.46 0.52 8.83
CA LEU A 259 15.32 -0.95 8.82
C LEU A 259 13.88 -1.47 8.96
N GLY A 260 12.94 -0.60 9.28
CA GLY A 260 11.54 -0.94 9.47
C GLY A 260 10.59 -0.11 8.61
N ASN A 261 11.09 0.65 7.61
CA ASN A 261 10.28 1.44 6.70
C ASN A 261 10.28 0.83 5.30
N GLY A 262 9.11 0.56 4.80
CA GLY A 262 8.82 0.10 3.44
C GLY A 262 7.60 0.82 2.89
N PHE A 263 6.87 0.20 1.96
CA PHE A 263 5.69 0.81 1.35
C PHE A 263 4.85 -0.21 0.59
N ARG A 264 3.61 0.13 0.29
CA ARG A 264 2.77 -0.50 -0.73
C ARG A 264 2.23 0.55 -1.70
N CYS A 265 1.78 0.11 -2.86
CA CYS A 265 1.22 1.01 -3.86
C CYS A 265 -0.29 0.85 -3.99
N VAL A 266 -0.89 1.92 -4.52
CA VAL A 266 -2.30 1.94 -4.91
C VAL A 266 -2.43 2.41 -6.36
N SER A 267 -3.55 2.06 -6.98
CA SER A 267 -3.94 2.52 -8.31
C SER A 267 -5.42 2.81 -8.34
N GLY A 268 -5.84 3.79 -9.11
CA GLY A 268 -7.24 4.20 -9.23
C GLY A 268 -7.35 5.60 -9.81
N SER A 269 -8.57 6.02 -10.12
CA SER A 269 -8.83 7.38 -10.61
C SER A 269 -8.63 8.39 -9.48
N ASN A 270 -7.80 9.40 -9.75
CA ASN A 270 -7.96 10.67 -9.06
C ASN A 270 -9.30 11.27 -9.43
#